data_3a231726865ae5ed7edfa7b8af831457
#
_entry.id   3a231726865ae5ed7edfa7b8af831457
#
_cell.length_a   1.000
_cell.length_b   1.000
_cell.length_c   1.000
_cell.angle_alpha   90.00
_cell.angle_beta   90.00
_cell.angle_gamma   90.00
#
_symmetry.space_group_name_H-M   'P 1'
#
loop_
_entity.id
_entity.type
_entity.pdbx_description
1 polymer ?
#
loop_
_entity_poly.entity_id
_entity_poly.type
_entity_poly.pdbx_seq_one_letter_code
_entity_poly.pdbx_strand_id
1 'polypeptide(L)'
;MSIDMSHTYTVEVGYDEFCGALAARDLKPLWKIAKQLMPEVPLPTTQAWLWKWDDVLPLAKRAGELITLERGGDRRVLALANPGLGGLPFTSTTLWGALQYLGPHESAPAHRHTPSAIRFVLTGSGVYTTVNGDACDMEPGDLILTPIWNWHDHNNRSDDPMVWFDGLDLPLLTTLESIFFENHPDQLQSVDGHNLSEQGFAGVGLREMGVSSPIAHSPLLRYRWGETERTLEALQRARGGPMVSLEFVNPLTGGPAVSTFACEMHRLEPGARTSTKRKTGSSVYVVFQGSGRSVINGVRFEWGPGDIFVAPSWASVDHEASARADLFAISDRPVLQALHLYREEELEECQEISGTFVPLQGATSTADATRNEH
;
A
#
# COMPACT_ATOMS: atom_id res chain seq x y z
N MET A 1 6.80 -63.53 1.19
CA MET A 1 7.13 -62.63 2.28
C MET A 1 5.82 -61.98 2.72
N SER A 2 5.16 -62.50 3.75
CA SER A 2 3.93 -61.90 4.28
C SER A 2 4.33 -60.71 5.14
N ILE A 3 3.90 -59.51 4.73
CA ILE A 3 4.07 -58.31 5.52
C ILE A 3 3.18 -58.49 6.77
N ASP A 4 3.79 -58.44 7.95
CA ASP A 4 3.08 -58.55 9.22
C ASP A 4 2.25 -57.27 9.46
N MET A 5 0.97 -57.35 9.04
CA MET A 5 0.00 -56.23 9.16
C MET A 5 -0.31 -55.85 10.62
N SER A 6 -0.04 -56.76 11.59
CA SER A 6 -0.32 -56.51 13.01
C SER A 6 0.67 -55.49 13.60
N HIS A 7 1.92 -55.51 13.16
CA HIS A 7 2.95 -54.57 13.62
C HIS A 7 2.70 -53.15 13.10
N THR A 8 2.24 -53.03 11.85
CA THR A 8 1.90 -51.76 11.22
C THR A 8 0.72 -51.08 11.93
N TYR A 9 -0.33 -51.85 12.24
CA TYR A 9 -1.51 -51.33 12.93
C TYR A 9 -1.21 -50.83 14.35
N THR A 10 -0.38 -51.53 15.10
CA THR A 10 0.02 -51.18 16.48
C THR A 10 0.89 -49.90 16.50
N VAL A 11 1.74 -49.72 15.48
CA VAL A 11 2.57 -48.49 15.32
C VAL A 11 1.71 -47.29 14.97
N GLU A 12 0.67 -47.43 14.12
CA GLU A 12 -0.25 -46.34 13.77
C GLU A 12 -1.07 -45.90 14.97
N VAL A 13 -1.64 -46.80 15.77
CA VAL A 13 -2.40 -46.47 16.96
C VAL A 13 -1.54 -45.71 17.98
N GLY A 14 -0.32 -46.17 18.26
CA GLY A 14 0.60 -45.44 19.17
C GLY A 14 1.02 -44.07 18.66
N TYR A 15 1.12 -43.91 17.34
CA TYR A 15 1.44 -42.63 16.71
C TYR A 15 0.29 -41.62 16.87
N ASP A 16 -0.96 -42.02 16.68
CA ASP A 16 -2.14 -41.18 16.82
C ASP A 16 -2.37 -40.78 18.28
N GLU A 17 -2.21 -41.71 19.24
CA GLU A 17 -2.23 -41.42 20.67
C GLU A 17 -1.16 -40.36 21.02
N PHE A 18 0.06 -40.52 20.53
CA PHE A 18 1.14 -39.57 20.75
C PHE A 18 0.82 -38.21 20.16
N CYS A 19 0.31 -38.13 18.92
CA CYS A 19 -0.12 -36.88 18.33
C CYS A 19 -1.27 -36.22 19.11
N GLY A 20 -2.20 -37.02 19.63
CA GLY A 20 -3.27 -36.55 20.53
C GLY A 20 -2.71 -35.97 21.85
N ALA A 21 -1.71 -36.62 22.43
CA ALA A 21 -1.04 -36.15 23.63
C ALA A 21 -0.27 -34.84 23.40
N LEU A 22 0.32 -34.64 22.20
CA LEU A 22 0.95 -33.37 21.79
C LEU A 22 -0.11 -32.27 21.65
N ALA A 23 -1.21 -32.54 20.95
CA ALA A 23 -2.28 -31.59 20.73
C ALA A 23 -2.93 -31.13 22.05
N ALA A 24 -3.11 -32.05 23.03
CA ALA A 24 -3.64 -31.74 24.36
C ALA A 24 -2.72 -30.82 25.20
N ARG A 25 -1.50 -30.53 24.73
CA ARG A 25 -0.50 -29.66 25.36
C ARG A 25 -0.08 -28.50 24.46
N ASP A 26 -0.88 -28.17 23.44
CA ASP A 26 -0.60 -27.14 22.44
C ASP A 26 0.75 -27.33 21.70
N LEU A 27 1.22 -28.58 21.60
CA LEU A 27 2.42 -28.91 20.84
C LEU A 27 2.06 -29.32 19.42
N LYS A 28 2.74 -28.72 18.45
CA LYS A 28 2.58 -29.03 17.02
C LYS A 28 3.79 -29.86 16.51
N PRO A 29 3.58 -31.09 16.01
CA PRO A 29 4.68 -31.91 15.49
C PRO A 29 5.22 -31.33 14.18
N LEU A 30 6.47 -30.84 14.20
CA LEU A 30 7.09 -30.18 13.04
C LEU A 30 7.12 -31.08 11.81
N TRP A 31 7.36 -32.39 11.98
CA TRP A 31 7.40 -33.35 10.87
C TRP A 31 6.09 -33.48 10.09
N LYS A 32 4.94 -33.08 10.67
CA LYS A 32 3.65 -33.01 9.95
C LYS A 32 3.47 -31.73 9.14
N ILE A 33 4.12 -30.66 9.55
CA ILE A 33 3.89 -29.31 9.01
C ILE A 33 5.16 -28.65 8.44
N ALA A 34 6.29 -29.39 8.40
CA ALA A 34 7.59 -28.85 8.01
C ALA A 34 7.58 -28.17 6.63
N LYS A 35 6.97 -28.81 5.61
CA LYS A 35 6.85 -28.26 4.26
C LYS A 35 5.99 -26.99 4.20
N GLN A 36 5.04 -26.86 5.12
CA GLN A 36 4.15 -25.71 5.23
C GLN A 36 4.83 -24.53 5.90
N LEU A 37 5.66 -24.82 6.95
CA LEU A 37 6.42 -23.80 7.68
C LEU A 37 7.69 -23.34 6.97
N MET A 38 8.33 -24.25 6.21
CA MET A 38 9.58 -23.99 5.50
C MET A 38 9.43 -24.41 4.03
N PRO A 39 8.64 -23.68 3.23
CA PRO A 39 8.47 -23.94 1.81
C PRO A 39 9.74 -23.59 1.03
N GLU A 40 9.93 -24.20 -0.13
CA GLU A 40 11.07 -23.93 -1.04
C GLU A 40 11.04 -22.52 -1.61
N VAL A 41 9.83 -21.95 -1.79
CA VAL A 41 9.58 -20.60 -2.28
C VAL A 41 8.51 -19.93 -1.41
N PRO A 42 8.45 -18.60 -1.33
CA PRO A 42 7.41 -17.89 -0.59
C PRO A 42 6.00 -18.32 -1.02
N LEU A 43 5.13 -18.57 -0.05
CA LEU A 43 3.71 -18.90 -0.23
C LEU A 43 2.87 -17.77 0.41
N PRO A 44 2.69 -16.63 -0.27
CA PRO A 44 1.96 -15.50 0.28
C PRO A 44 0.47 -15.82 0.46
N THR A 45 -0.11 -15.36 1.56
CA THR A 45 -1.57 -15.36 1.77
C THR A 45 -2.23 -14.20 1.03
N THR A 46 -1.51 -13.10 0.84
CA THR A 46 -1.96 -11.99 -0.01
C THR A 46 -2.24 -12.50 -1.42
N GLN A 47 -3.41 -12.19 -1.96
CA GLN A 47 -3.78 -12.48 -3.34
C GLN A 47 -3.53 -11.27 -4.24
N ALA A 48 -3.19 -11.49 -5.51
CA ALA A 48 -3.23 -10.44 -6.51
C ALA A 48 -4.67 -9.94 -6.63
N TRP A 49 -4.87 -8.64 -6.50
CA TRP A 49 -6.21 -8.05 -6.44
C TRP A 49 -6.22 -6.66 -7.03
N LEU A 50 -7.38 -6.25 -7.57
CA LEU A 50 -7.61 -4.93 -8.16
C LEU A 50 -8.91 -4.33 -7.63
N TRP A 51 -8.84 -3.12 -7.13
CA TRP A 51 -9.97 -2.27 -6.77
C TRP A 51 -10.16 -1.22 -7.86
N LYS A 52 -11.32 -1.25 -8.50
CA LYS A 52 -11.66 -0.32 -9.57
C LYS A 52 -12.07 1.04 -9.01
N TRP A 53 -11.52 2.10 -9.58
CA TRP A 53 -11.87 3.46 -9.20
C TRP A 53 -13.35 3.77 -9.33
N ASP A 54 -13.97 3.27 -10.43
CA ASP A 54 -15.39 3.45 -10.70
C ASP A 54 -16.30 2.78 -9.65
N ASP A 55 -15.79 1.77 -8.92
CA ASP A 55 -16.51 1.12 -7.82
C ASP A 55 -16.23 1.84 -6.48
N VAL A 56 -15.00 2.25 -6.23
CA VAL A 56 -14.56 2.74 -4.90
C VAL A 56 -14.88 4.24 -4.71
N LEU A 57 -14.70 5.07 -5.74
CA LEU A 57 -14.96 6.52 -5.64
C LEU A 57 -16.42 6.85 -5.29
N PRO A 58 -17.44 6.23 -5.91
CA PRO A 58 -18.84 6.46 -5.52
C PRO A 58 -19.11 6.10 -4.05
N LEU A 59 -18.47 5.02 -3.55
CA LEU A 59 -18.60 4.62 -2.15
C LEU A 59 -17.91 5.61 -1.20
N ALA A 60 -16.74 6.13 -1.58
CA ALA A 60 -16.05 7.16 -0.81
C ALA A 60 -16.87 8.47 -0.73
N LYS A 61 -17.45 8.91 -1.84
CA LYS A 61 -18.38 10.06 -1.87
C LYS A 61 -19.61 9.80 -1.01
N ARG A 62 -20.19 8.61 -1.13
CA ARG A 62 -21.37 8.23 -0.34
C ARG A 62 -21.07 8.17 1.16
N ALA A 63 -19.86 7.73 1.55
CA ALA A 63 -19.40 7.82 2.93
C ALA A 63 -19.33 9.27 3.41
N GLY A 64 -18.87 10.21 2.54
CA GLY A 64 -18.88 11.65 2.81
C GLY A 64 -20.28 12.18 3.16
N GLU A 65 -21.30 11.71 2.48
CA GLU A 65 -22.71 12.12 2.72
C GLU A 65 -23.33 11.49 3.98
N LEU A 66 -22.99 10.22 4.28
CA LEU A 66 -23.67 9.43 5.31
C LEU A 66 -22.97 9.46 6.67
N ILE A 67 -21.65 9.58 6.69
CA ILE A 67 -20.85 9.48 7.89
C ILE A 67 -20.46 10.89 8.34
N THR A 68 -21.23 11.43 9.27
CA THR A 68 -20.95 12.73 9.88
C THR A 68 -19.76 12.64 10.86
N LEU A 69 -19.18 13.77 11.25
CA LEU A 69 -18.10 13.81 12.26
C LEU A 69 -18.50 13.10 13.55
N GLU A 70 -19.76 13.22 13.98
CA GLU A 70 -20.31 12.57 15.18
C GLU A 70 -20.37 11.03 15.05
N ARG A 71 -20.35 10.51 13.82
CA ARG A 71 -20.32 9.06 13.51
C ARG A 71 -18.92 8.56 13.15
N GLY A 72 -17.89 9.29 13.55
CA GLY A 72 -16.50 8.96 13.20
C GLY A 72 -16.09 9.42 11.81
N GLY A 73 -16.77 10.44 11.26
CA GLY A 73 -16.47 10.99 9.94
C GLY A 73 -15.14 11.71 9.82
N ASP A 74 -14.48 11.96 10.95
CA ASP A 74 -13.07 12.35 11.03
C ASP A 74 -12.12 11.31 10.42
N ARG A 75 -12.61 10.09 10.24
CA ARG A 75 -11.86 8.94 9.69
C ARG A 75 -12.65 8.23 8.59
N ARG A 76 -13.17 8.99 7.63
CA ARG A 76 -13.84 8.42 6.45
C ARG A 76 -12.83 7.83 5.48
N VAL A 77 -12.30 6.67 5.88
CA VAL A 77 -11.26 5.94 5.18
C VAL A 77 -11.81 4.59 4.75
N LEU A 78 -11.71 4.27 3.49
CA LEU A 78 -12.09 2.96 2.93
C LEU A 78 -10.85 2.08 2.80
N ALA A 79 -10.66 1.18 3.75
CA ALA A 79 -9.53 0.23 3.72
C ALA A 79 -9.68 -0.76 2.55
N LEU A 80 -8.62 -0.94 1.79
CA LEU A 80 -8.52 -1.88 0.68
C LEU A 80 -8.21 -3.28 1.23
N ALA A 81 -9.25 -4.02 1.60
CA ALA A 81 -9.14 -5.32 2.22
C ALA A 81 -8.85 -6.42 1.19
N ASN A 82 -7.73 -7.12 1.35
CA ASN A 82 -7.35 -8.21 0.48
C ASN A 82 -8.11 -9.50 0.83
N PRO A 83 -8.77 -10.17 -0.11
CA PRO A 83 -9.57 -11.36 0.18
C PRO A 83 -8.76 -12.55 0.71
N GLY A 84 -7.46 -12.60 0.42
CA GLY A 84 -6.56 -13.65 0.95
C GLY A 84 -6.23 -13.53 2.43
N LEU A 85 -6.60 -12.41 3.08
CA LEU A 85 -6.23 -12.13 4.48
C LEU A 85 -7.32 -12.40 5.50
N GLY A 86 -8.33 -13.22 5.14
CA GLY A 86 -9.31 -13.73 6.09
C GLY A 86 -10.18 -12.67 6.77
N GLY A 87 -10.49 -11.56 6.05
CA GLY A 87 -11.34 -10.48 6.56
C GLY A 87 -10.60 -9.38 7.31
N LEU A 88 -9.26 -9.45 7.43
CA LEU A 88 -8.47 -8.34 7.94
C LEU A 88 -8.54 -7.15 6.97
N PRO A 89 -8.61 -5.91 7.47
CA PRO A 89 -8.72 -4.71 6.62
C PRO A 89 -7.33 -4.29 6.09
N PHE A 90 -6.52 -5.25 5.61
CA PHE A 90 -5.16 -5.04 5.12
C PHE A 90 -5.05 -5.32 3.63
N THR A 91 -4.23 -4.55 2.93
CA THR A 91 -3.98 -4.71 1.49
C THR A 91 -2.96 -5.82 1.22
N SER A 92 -1.99 -5.97 2.10
CA SER A 92 -1.06 -7.11 2.16
C SER A 92 -0.70 -7.41 3.62
N THR A 93 0.13 -8.43 3.84
CA THR A 93 0.59 -8.80 5.19
C THR A 93 1.47 -7.74 5.86
N THR A 94 2.00 -6.79 5.10
CA THR A 94 2.95 -5.76 5.56
C THR A 94 2.50 -4.34 5.25
N LEU A 95 1.64 -4.16 4.24
CA LEU A 95 1.21 -2.86 3.74
C LEU A 95 -0.31 -2.70 3.88
N TRP A 96 -0.70 -1.53 4.35
CA TRP A 96 -2.08 -1.09 4.38
C TRP A 96 -2.28 0.01 3.34
N GLY A 97 -3.30 -0.16 2.53
CA GLY A 97 -3.73 0.83 1.55
C GLY A 97 -5.18 1.19 1.79
N ALA A 98 -5.52 2.45 1.62
CA ALA A 98 -6.88 2.93 1.76
C ALA A 98 -7.15 4.16 0.90
N LEU A 99 -8.41 4.49 0.69
CA LEU A 99 -8.84 5.77 0.14
C LEU A 99 -9.47 6.60 1.24
N GLN A 100 -8.96 7.82 1.43
CA GLN A 100 -9.55 8.80 2.33
C GLN A 100 -10.26 9.88 1.52
N TYR A 101 -11.45 10.24 1.99
CA TYR A 101 -12.28 11.32 1.47
C TYR A 101 -12.40 12.43 2.52
N LEU A 102 -12.03 13.65 2.16
CA LEU A 102 -12.25 14.83 2.98
C LEU A 102 -13.14 15.81 2.22
N GLY A 103 -14.34 16.06 2.77
CA GLY A 103 -15.33 16.95 2.16
C GLY A 103 -14.95 18.42 2.22
N PRO A 104 -15.72 19.29 1.52
CA PRO A 104 -15.54 20.73 1.59
C PRO A 104 -15.63 21.26 3.03
N HIS A 105 -14.70 22.15 3.40
CA HIS A 105 -14.64 22.80 4.72
C HIS A 105 -14.55 21.85 5.92
N GLU A 106 -14.13 20.60 5.69
CA GLU A 106 -13.94 19.63 6.74
C GLU A 106 -12.49 19.59 7.23
N SER A 107 -12.32 19.13 8.46
CA SER A 107 -11.01 18.87 9.06
C SER A 107 -11.02 17.52 9.76
N ALA A 108 -9.91 16.77 9.63
CA ALA A 108 -9.66 15.57 10.41
C ALA A 108 -8.77 15.93 11.61
N PRO A 109 -9.16 15.51 12.84
CA PRO A 109 -8.49 15.92 14.06
C PRO A 109 -7.03 15.48 14.15
N ALA A 110 -6.23 16.29 14.82
CA ALA A 110 -4.83 16.05 15.05
C ALA A 110 -4.60 14.81 15.93
N HIS A 111 -3.71 13.95 15.49
CA HIS A 111 -3.30 12.73 16.20
C HIS A 111 -1.89 12.32 15.79
N ARG A 112 -1.33 11.34 16.48
CA ARG A 112 -0.09 10.66 16.08
C ARG A 112 -0.18 9.18 16.34
N HIS A 113 0.59 8.42 15.59
CA HIS A 113 0.68 6.96 15.72
C HIS A 113 2.06 6.45 15.31
N THR A 114 2.41 5.24 15.76
CA THR A 114 3.68 4.62 15.39
C THR A 114 3.75 4.15 13.95
N PRO A 115 2.68 3.65 13.29
CA PRO A 115 2.73 3.42 11.86
C PRO A 115 3.12 4.68 11.11
N SER A 116 4.08 4.57 10.21
CA SER A 116 4.38 5.62 9.24
C SER A 116 3.28 5.66 8.18
N ALA A 117 2.87 6.84 7.76
CA ALA A 117 1.87 7.01 6.72
C ALA A 117 2.37 7.90 5.59
N ILE A 118 1.86 7.63 4.40
CA ILE A 118 1.97 8.52 3.25
C ILE A 118 0.60 8.81 2.67
N ARG A 119 0.49 9.93 1.98
CA ARG A 119 -0.68 10.32 1.20
C ARG A 119 -0.26 10.61 -0.22
N PHE A 120 -0.83 9.88 -1.16
CA PHE A 120 -0.66 10.16 -2.58
C PHE A 120 -1.97 10.74 -3.11
N VAL A 121 -1.93 11.99 -3.55
CA VAL A 121 -3.14 12.75 -3.89
C VAL A 121 -3.66 12.33 -5.27
N LEU A 122 -4.93 11.94 -5.35
CA LEU A 122 -5.56 11.52 -6.59
C LEU A 122 -6.40 12.63 -7.23
N THR A 123 -7.19 13.34 -6.45
CA THR A 123 -8.11 14.37 -6.98
C THR A 123 -8.46 15.38 -5.90
N GLY A 124 -8.79 16.60 -6.31
CA GLY A 124 -9.15 17.71 -5.44
C GLY A 124 -8.03 18.74 -5.32
N SER A 125 -8.30 19.83 -4.62
CA SER A 125 -7.35 20.91 -4.35
C SER A 125 -7.73 21.68 -3.09
N GLY A 126 -6.82 22.51 -2.55
CA GLY A 126 -7.09 23.39 -1.41
C GLY A 126 -7.08 22.71 -0.04
N VAL A 127 -6.62 21.45 0.02
CA VAL A 127 -6.36 20.72 1.26
C VAL A 127 -4.88 20.84 1.63
N TYR A 128 -4.60 20.85 2.93
CA TYR A 128 -3.26 20.66 3.46
C TYR A 128 -3.25 19.67 4.62
N THR A 129 -2.14 19.01 4.77
CA THR A 129 -1.83 18.18 5.94
C THR A 129 -0.83 18.92 6.81
N THR A 130 -1.18 19.18 8.07
CA THR A 130 -0.24 19.76 9.04
C THR A 130 0.57 18.64 9.68
N VAL A 131 1.90 18.72 9.61
CA VAL A 131 2.81 17.77 10.27
C VAL A 131 3.74 18.55 11.19
N ASN A 132 3.57 18.39 12.51
CA ASN A 132 4.34 19.13 13.53
C ASN A 132 4.42 20.65 13.24
N GLY A 133 3.30 21.26 12.88
CA GLY A 133 3.20 22.72 12.58
C GLY A 133 3.49 23.10 11.12
N ASP A 134 4.09 22.26 10.30
CA ASP A 134 4.27 22.49 8.86
C ASP A 134 3.01 22.10 8.08
N ALA A 135 2.31 23.05 7.52
CA ALA A 135 1.14 22.83 6.67
C ALA A 135 1.58 22.50 5.23
N CYS A 136 1.62 21.23 4.91
CA CYS A 136 1.98 20.75 3.58
C CYS A 136 0.75 20.81 2.65
N ASP A 137 0.76 21.74 1.69
CA ASP A 137 -0.28 21.83 0.67
C ASP A 137 -0.33 20.55 -0.17
N MET A 138 -1.53 20.18 -0.62
CA MET A 138 -1.78 18.93 -1.32
C MET A 138 -2.35 19.20 -2.70
N GLU A 139 -1.67 18.73 -3.75
CA GLU A 139 -2.09 18.79 -5.15
C GLU A 139 -2.06 17.39 -5.77
N PRO A 140 -2.89 17.10 -6.80
CA PRO A 140 -2.88 15.80 -7.46
C PRO A 140 -1.48 15.36 -7.94
N GLY A 141 -1.09 14.15 -7.58
CA GLY A 141 0.22 13.57 -7.85
C GLY A 141 1.29 13.87 -6.81
N ASP A 142 1.01 14.74 -5.83
CA ASP A 142 1.93 14.97 -4.71
C ASP A 142 1.96 13.76 -3.77
N LEU A 143 3.14 13.50 -3.22
CA LEU A 143 3.34 12.58 -2.12
C LEU A 143 3.61 13.38 -0.84
N ILE A 144 2.77 13.16 0.18
CA ILE A 144 2.90 13.76 1.51
C ILE A 144 3.27 12.68 2.52
N LEU A 145 4.26 12.96 3.36
CA LEU A 145 4.67 12.06 4.44
C LEU A 145 4.07 12.51 5.77
N THR A 146 3.60 11.55 6.55
CA THR A 146 3.36 11.69 7.99
C THR A 146 4.15 10.59 8.69
N PRO A 147 5.41 10.88 9.00
CA PRO A 147 6.32 9.86 9.52
C PRO A 147 5.91 9.40 10.92
N ILE A 148 6.51 8.27 11.34
CA ILE A 148 6.32 7.69 12.68
C ILE A 148 6.28 8.75 13.77
N TRP A 149 5.24 8.69 14.62
CA TRP A 149 5.07 9.48 15.84
C TRP A 149 5.07 10.99 15.66
N ASN A 150 4.82 11.51 14.44
CA ASN A 150 4.62 12.93 14.19
C ASN A 150 3.14 13.29 14.31
N TRP A 151 2.83 14.42 14.98
CA TRP A 151 1.50 14.98 15.00
C TRP A 151 1.07 15.35 13.59
N HIS A 152 -0.15 14.99 13.22
CA HIS A 152 -0.72 15.39 11.92
C HIS A 152 -2.24 15.54 11.99
N ASP A 153 -2.73 16.45 11.18
CA ASP A 153 -4.13 16.71 10.91
C ASP A 153 -4.33 17.04 9.43
N HIS A 154 -5.58 17.10 8.98
CA HIS A 154 -5.92 17.48 7.62
C HIS A 154 -7.00 18.55 7.62
N ASN A 155 -6.84 19.53 6.74
CA ASN A 155 -7.75 20.66 6.63
C ASN A 155 -8.11 20.91 5.17
N ASN A 156 -9.41 20.83 4.85
CA ASN A 156 -9.94 21.24 3.57
C ASN A 156 -10.57 22.62 3.71
N ARG A 157 -9.99 23.62 3.07
CA ARG A 157 -10.51 24.99 3.05
C ARG A 157 -11.23 25.35 1.75
N SER A 158 -11.34 24.40 0.83
CA SER A 158 -11.96 24.57 -0.48
C SER A 158 -13.43 24.19 -0.48
N ASP A 159 -14.11 24.57 -1.56
CA ASP A 159 -15.50 24.18 -1.85
C ASP A 159 -15.60 22.78 -2.48
N ASP A 160 -14.48 22.15 -2.80
CA ASP A 160 -14.39 20.85 -3.43
C ASP A 160 -13.84 19.78 -2.46
N PRO A 161 -14.29 18.51 -2.57
CA PRO A 161 -13.71 17.44 -1.81
C PRO A 161 -12.34 17.03 -2.38
N MET A 162 -11.52 16.44 -1.53
CA MET A 162 -10.27 15.80 -1.95
C MET A 162 -10.30 14.29 -1.63
N VAL A 163 -9.69 13.52 -2.51
CA VAL A 163 -9.47 12.09 -2.32
C VAL A 163 -8.00 11.77 -2.53
N TRP A 164 -7.45 11.00 -1.61
CA TRP A 164 -6.08 10.52 -1.70
C TRP A 164 -5.97 9.05 -1.30
N PHE A 165 -4.90 8.42 -1.74
CA PHE A 165 -4.49 7.10 -1.28
C PHE A 165 -3.63 7.26 -0.03
N ASP A 166 -4.01 6.58 1.06
CA ASP A 166 -3.19 6.38 2.24
C ASP A 166 -2.42 5.07 2.14
N GLY A 167 -1.11 5.11 2.38
CA GLY A 167 -0.26 3.94 2.50
C GLY A 167 0.42 3.89 3.86
N LEU A 168 0.30 2.79 4.59
CA LEU A 168 0.89 2.60 5.92
C LEU A 168 1.56 1.23 6.07
N ASP A 169 2.52 1.16 6.99
CA ASP A 169 3.12 -0.08 7.49
C ASP A 169 2.33 -0.71 8.66
N LEU A 170 1.06 -0.36 8.80
CA LEU A 170 0.16 -0.79 9.87
C LEU A 170 0.14 -2.32 10.09
N PRO A 171 0.02 -3.18 9.05
CA PRO A 171 0.02 -4.63 9.25
C PRO A 171 1.36 -5.16 9.80
N LEU A 172 2.48 -4.59 9.35
CA LEU A 172 3.81 -4.92 9.85
C LEU A 172 3.91 -4.62 11.35
N LEU A 173 3.53 -3.40 11.77
CA LEU A 173 3.58 -2.99 13.17
C LEU A 173 2.55 -3.74 14.04
N THR A 174 1.42 -4.15 13.47
CA THR A 174 0.46 -5.06 14.13
C THR A 174 1.13 -6.39 14.46
N THR A 175 1.84 -6.96 13.48
CA THR A 175 2.57 -8.23 13.67
C THR A 175 3.69 -8.10 14.72
N LEU A 176 4.33 -6.93 14.78
CA LEU A 176 5.37 -6.63 15.78
C LEU A 176 4.80 -6.18 17.14
N GLU A 177 3.48 -6.11 17.30
CA GLU A 177 2.78 -5.69 18.52
C GLU A 177 3.28 -4.33 19.05
N SER A 178 3.57 -3.37 18.12
CA SER A 178 4.27 -2.11 18.43
C SER A 178 3.47 -0.85 18.07
N ILE A 179 2.13 -0.96 18.06
CA ILE A 179 1.25 0.16 17.72
C ILE A 179 0.94 1.00 18.93
N PHE A 180 1.22 2.30 18.81
CA PHE A 180 0.74 3.34 19.71
C PHE A 180 -0.09 4.34 18.91
N PHE A 181 -1.09 4.89 19.57
CA PHE A 181 -1.94 5.95 19.04
C PHE A 181 -2.25 6.97 20.12
N GLU A 182 -2.22 8.26 19.78
CA GLU A 182 -2.52 9.35 20.70
C GLU A 182 -3.28 10.47 19.97
N ASN A 183 -4.39 10.93 20.56
CA ASN A 183 -5.08 12.12 20.10
C ASN A 183 -4.37 13.37 20.62
N HIS A 184 -4.31 14.41 19.77
CA HIS A 184 -3.79 15.71 20.21
C HIS A 184 -4.73 16.34 21.25
N PRO A 185 -4.20 17.07 22.27
CA PRO A 185 -5.04 17.78 23.25
C PRO A 185 -6.00 18.77 22.61
N ASP A 186 -5.53 19.46 21.57
CA ASP A 186 -6.36 20.34 20.74
C ASP A 186 -6.82 19.56 19.49
N GLN A 187 -7.99 19.92 18.96
CA GLN A 187 -8.52 19.24 17.78
C GLN A 187 -7.64 19.42 16.54
N LEU A 188 -6.97 20.54 16.39
CA LEU A 188 -6.06 20.86 15.29
C LEU A 188 -4.77 21.44 15.87
N GLN A 189 -3.67 21.23 15.14
CA GLN A 189 -2.39 21.83 15.46
C GLN A 189 -2.37 23.34 15.13
N SER A 190 -1.52 24.11 15.80
CA SER A 190 -1.10 25.41 15.31
C SER A 190 -0.28 25.23 14.01
N VAL A 191 -0.49 26.12 13.07
CA VAL A 191 0.28 26.16 11.83
C VAL A 191 1.39 27.21 11.98
N ASP A 192 2.64 26.75 11.92
CA ASP A 192 3.82 27.63 12.00
C ASP A 192 4.14 28.26 10.63
N GLY A 193 3.77 27.57 9.55
CA GLY A 193 3.91 28.03 8.18
C GLY A 193 3.49 26.96 7.18
N HIS A 194 3.52 27.33 5.89
CA HIS A 194 3.20 26.42 4.79
C HIS A 194 4.46 25.94 4.07
N ASN A 195 4.54 24.61 3.83
CA ASN A 195 5.60 23.96 3.06
C ASN A 195 7.02 24.29 3.59
N LEU A 196 7.16 24.38 4.92
CA LEU A 196 8.44 24.77 5.55
C LEU A 196 9.53 23.74 5.28
N SER A 197 9.20 22.46 5.32
CA SER A 197 10.14 21.36 5.05
C SER A 197 10.74 21.42 3.64
N GLU A 198 9.99 21.96 2.66
CA GLU A 198 10.50 22.08 1.29
C GLU A 198 11.58 23.17 1.15
N GLN A 199 11.55 24.21 1.99
CA GLN A 199 12.48 25.32 1.89
C GLN A 199 13.94 24.88 2.12
N GLY A 200 14.16 23.89 3.00
CA GLY A 200 15.46 23.33 3.28
C GLY A 200 16.03 22.44 2.17
N PHE A 201 15.18 22.00 1.21
CA PHE A 201 15.54 21.03 0.16
C PHE A 201 15.13 21.51 -1.25
N ALA A 202 15.01 22.83 -1.44
CA ALA A 202 14.62 23.42 -2.72
C ALA A 202 15.64 23.20 -3.85
N GLY A 203 16.87 22.89 -3.53
CA GLY A 203 17.96 22.66 -4.50
C GLY A 203 18.33 21.19 -4.62
N VAL A 204 18.38 20.67 -5.85
CA VAL A 204 18.84 19.29 -6.11
C VAL A 204 20.30 19.13 -5.68
N GLY A 205 20.57 18.17 -4.78
CA GLY A 205 21.92 17.87 -4.30
C GLY A 205 22.49 18.89 -3.31
N LEU A 206 21.68 19.86 -2.83
CA LEU A 206 22.05 20.85 -1.85
C LEU A 206 21.26 20.63 -0.55
N ARG A 207 21.95 20.87 0.59
CA ARG A 207 21.33 20.90 1.92
C ARG A 207 22.01 21.95 2.78
N GLU A 208 21.30 22.44 3.78
CA GLU A 208 21.88 23.32 4.79
C GLU A 208 23.02 22.61 5.55
N MET A 209 24.12 23.34 5.80
CA MET A 209 25.25 22.81 6.57
C MET A 209 24.85 22.59 8.03
N GLY A 210 25.28 21.47 8.60
CA GLY A 210 25.01 21.12 10.00
C GLY A 210 23.65 20.48 10.26
N VAL A 211 22.74 20.44 9.27
CA VAL A 211 21.49 19.70 9.39
C VAL A 211 21.76 18.20 9.34
N SER A 212 21.45 17.51 10.42
CA SER A 212 21.44 16.05 10.50
C SER A 212 20.12 15.63 11.12
N SER A 213 19.53 14.55 10.63
CA SER A 213 18.36 13.96 11.27
C SER A 213 18.78 12.63 11.91
N PRO A 214 18.60 12.45 13.22
CA PRO A 214 18.76 11.15 13.85
C PRO A 214 17.61 10.19 13.51
N ILE A 215 16.60 10.68 12.78
CA ILE A 215 15.37 9.96 12.47
C ILE A 215 15.52 9.28 11.10
N ALA A 216 15.07 8.03 11.00
CA ALA A 216 15.22 7.22 9.80
C ALA A 216 14.36 7.66 8.60
N HIS A 217 13.32 8.47 8.84
CA HIS A 217 12.45 8.98 7.77
C HIS A 217 12.97 10.30 7.17
N SER A 218 12.46 10.66 5.99
CA SER A 218 12.77 11.93 5.35
C SER A 218 12.27 13.13 6.16
N PRO A 219 13.07 14.20 6.30
CA PRO A 219 12.60 15.48 6.80
C PRO A 219 11.84 16.31 5.75
N LEU A 220 11.98 15.97 4.46
CA LEU A 220 11.14 16.53 3.40
C LEU A 220 9.78 15.85 3.46
N LEU A 221 8.74 16.62 3.77
CA LEU A 221 7.40 16.08 4.02
C LEU A 221 6.51 16.06 2.77
N ARG A 222 6.82 16.89 1.77
CA ARG A 222 6.08 16.93 0.50
C ARG A 222 7.02 16.76 -0.68
N TYR A 223 6.67 15.87 -1.59
CA TYR A 223 7.30 15.67 -2.88
C TYR A 223 6.31 16.06 -3.97
N ARG A 224 6.60 17.16 -4.67
CA ARG A 224 5.67 17.73 -5.66
C ARG A 224 5.64 16.93 -6.94
N TRP A 225 4.45 16.77 -7.49
CA TRP A 225 4.27 16.13 -8.78
C TRP A 225 5.11 16.78 -9.90
N GLY A 226 5.12 18.11 -9.97
CA GLY A 226 5.88 18.81 -11.01
C GLY A 226 7.39 18.49 -11.00
N GLU A 227 7.99 18.21 -9.85
CA GLU A 227 9.38 17.76 -9.75
C GLU A 227 9.52 16.29 -10.19
N THR A 228 8.58 15.46 -9.76
CA THR A 228 8.50 14.03 -10.13
C THR A 228 8.35 13.89 -11.64
N GLU A 229 7.40 14.60 -12.24
CA GLU A 229 7.14 14.59 -13.69
C GLU A 229 8.36 15.02 -14.50
N ARG A 230 8.98 16.15 -14.13
CA ARG A 230 10.21 16.63 -14.78
C ARG A 230 11.34 15.61 -14.73
N THR A 231 11.48 14.93 -13.60
CA THR A 231 12.53 13.91 -13.41
C THR A 231 12.23 12.66 -14.25
N LEU A 232 10.98 12.21 -14.29
CA LEU A 232 10.55 11.10 -15.15
C LEU A 232 10.80 11.40 -16.64
N GLU A 233 10.44 12.60 -17.08
CA GLU A 233 10.69 13.03 -18.46
C GLU A 233 12.18 13.09 -18.81
N ALA A 234 13.00 13.63 -17.90
CA ALA A 234 14.45 13.67 -18.10
C ALA A 234 15.05 12.27 -18.17
N LEU A 235 14.60 11.37 -17.30
CA LEU A 235 15.06 9.98 -17.26
C LEU A 235 14.63 9.22 -18.51
N GLN A 236 13.38 9.41 -18.95
CA GLN A 236 12.87 8.79 -20.18
C GLN A 236 13.65 9.25 -21.42
N ARG A 237 13.95 10.54 -21.53
CA ARG A 237 14.80 11.07 -22.62
C ARG A 237 16.23 10.51 -22.58
N ALA A 238 16.78 10.32 -21.38
CA ALA A 238 18.18 9.89 -21.23
C ALA A 238 18.37 8.38 -21.45
N ARG A 239 17.43 7.56 -21.01
CA ARG A 239 17.56 6.09 -21.01
C ARG A 239 16.68 5.40 -22.03
N GLY A 240 15.50 5.96 -22.32
CA GLY A 240 14.47 5.28 -23.12
C GLY A 240 13.95 4.03 -22.43
N GLY A 241 13.40 3.12 -23.24
CA GLY A 241 12.88 1.83 -22.76
C GLY A 241 11.38 1.85 -22.43
N PRO A 242 10.83 0.69 -22.07
CA PRO A 242 9.40 0.53 -21.87
C PRO A 242 8.90 1.21 -20.59
N MET A 243 9.76 1.33 -19.59
CA MET A 243 9.45 1.90 -18.29
C MET A 243 10.67 2.59 -17.69
N VAL A 244 10.46 3.74 -17.07
CA VAL A 244 11.42 4.38 -16.17
C VAL A 244 10.81 4.47 -14.77
N SER A 245 11.66 4.36 -13.76
CA SER A 245 11.21 4.32 -12.36
C SER A 245 12.04 5.26 -11.51
N LEU A 246 11.37 5.94 -10.58
CA LEU A 246 11.97 6.80 -9.57
C LEU A 246 11.60 6.26 -8.18
N GLU A 247 12.47 6.46 -7.22
CA GLU A 247 12.20 6.27 -5.81
C GLU A 247 12.19 7.64 -5.11
N PHE A 248 11.19 7.85 -4.24
CA PHE A 248 11.16 9.02 -3.36
C PHE A 248 12.13 8.78 -2.21
N VAL A 249 13.15 9.62 -2.14
CA VAL A 249 14.28 9.40 -1.23
C VAL A 249 14.36 10.46 -0.13
N ASN A 250 14.89 10.06 1.01
CA ASN A 250 15.31 10.98 2.06
C ASN A 250 16.51 11.81 1.58
N PRO A 251 16.38 13.14 1.42
CA PRO A 251 17.46 13.98 0.87
C PRO A 251 18.69 14.06 1.75
N LEU A 252 18.61 13.65 3.01
CA LEU A 252 19.79 13.64 3.92
C LEU A 252 20.64 12.38 3.77
N THR A 253 19.99 11.25 3.45
CA THR A 253 20.65 9.94 3.46
C THR A 253 20.77 9.30 2.08
N GLY A 254 19.89 9.67 1.14
CA GLY A 254 19.71 8.98 -0.15
C GLY A 254 19.00 7.64 -0.04
N GLY A 255 18.60 7.23 1.17
CA GLY A 255 17.74 6.06 1.40
C GLY A 255 16.26 6.36 1.18
N PRO A 256 15.37 5.39 1.40
CA PRO A 256 13.94 5.55 1.20
C PRO A 256 13.35 6.68 2.06
N ALA A 257 12.30 7.35 1.57
CA ALA A 257 11.64 8.42 2.31
C ALA A 257 11.01 7.94 3.61
N VAL A 258 10.53 6.70 3.64
CA VAL A 258 10.01 5.98 4.82
C VAL A 258 10.86 4.73 5.04
N SER A 259 11.25 4.45 6.27
CA SER A 259 12.22 3.37 6.57
C SER A 259 11.67 1.96 6.36
N THR A 260 10.36 1.79 6.47
CA THR A 260 9.70 0.48 6.43
C THR A 260 9.15 0.11 5.04
N PHE A 261 8.85 1.10 4.20
CA PHE A 261 8.41 0.88 2.84
C PHE A 261 8.94 1.96 1.88
N ALA A 262 9.22 1.57 0.66
CA ALA A 262 9.60 2.48 -0.42
C ALA A 262 8.36 3.10 -1.06
N CYS A 263 8.48 4.35 -1.50
CA CYS A 263 7.54 5.02 -2.38
C CYS A 263 8.21 5.18 -3.74
N GLU A 264 7.54 4.74 -4.78
CA GLU A 264 8.09 4.65 -6.14
C GLU A 264 7.12 5.28 -7.15
N MET A 265 7.66 5.80 -8.25
CA MET A 265 6.85 6.25 -9.38
C MET A 265 7.39 5.62 -10.67
N HIS A 266 6.52 4.99 -11.43
CA HIS A 266 6.85 4.27 -12.65
C HIS A 266 6.12 4.90 -13.83
N ARG A 267 6.88 5.35 -14.86
CA ARG A 267 6.30 5.82 -16.12
C ARG A 267 6.48 4.77 -17.20
N LEU A 268 5.36 4.38 -17.81
CA LEU A 268 5.32 3.43 -18.92
C LEU A 268 4.99 4.17 -20.21
N GLU A 269 5.72 3.85 -21.27
CA GLU A 269 5.43 4.38 -22.61
C GLU A 269 4.36 3.53 -23.32
N PRO A 270 3.56 4.15 -24.21
CA PRO A 270 2.49 3.45 -24.93
C PRO A 270 2.98 2.24 -25.73
N GLY A 271 2.28 1.11 -25.63
CA GLY A 271 2.60 -0.13 -26.35
C GLY A 271 3.84 -0.86 -25.83
N ALA A 272 4.51 -0.31 -24.82
CA ALA A 272 5.68 -0.93 -24.24
C ALA A 272 5.27 -1.97 -23.19
N ARG A 273 5.93 -3.12 -23.20
CA ARG A 273 5.81 -4.18 -22.19
C ARG A 273 7.12 -4.32 -21.43
N THR A 274 7.04 -4.41 -20.12
CA THR A 274 8.21 -4.65 -19.27
C THR A 274 8.61 -6.13 -19.32
N SER A 275 9.87 -6.43 -18.97
CA SER A 275 10.26 -7.81 -18.64
C SER A 275 9.45 -8.30 -17.43
N THR A 276 9.27 -9.62 -17.36
CA THR A 276 8.64 -10.25 -16.19
C THR A 276 9.65 -10.32 -15.04
N LYS A 277 9.25 -9.80 -13.89
CA LYS A 277 10.07 -9.84 -12.68
C LYS A 277 9.27 -10.46 -11.53
N ARG A 278 9.99 -11.09 -10.60
CA ARG A 278 9.46 -11.47 -9.30
C ARG A 278 10.39 -11.02 -8.20
N LYS A 279 9.81 -10.56 -7.10
CA LYS A 279 10.57 -10.07 -5.93
C LYS A 279 9.90 -10.50 -4.64
N THR A 280 10.69 -10.68 -3.58
CA THR A 280 10.14 -10.86 -2.25
C THR A 280 9.51 -9.54 -1.77
N GLY A 281 8.45 -9.65 -0.98
CA GLY A 281 7.65 -8.52 -0.53
C GLY A 281 6.48 -8.20 -1.45
N SER A 282 5.56 -7.41 -0.94
CA SER A 282 4.37 -6.96 -1.65
C SER A 282 4.57 -5.57 -2.24
N SER A 283 3.84 -5.29 -3.31
CA SER A 283 3.73 -3.93 -3.85
C SER A 283 2.28 -3.57 -4.08
N VAL A 284 1.90 -2.37 -3.68
CA VAL A 284 0.58 -1.79 -3.96
C VAL A 284 0.78 -0.67 -4.96
N TYR A 285 0.11 -0.77 -6.10
CA TYR A 285 0.18 0.18 -7.20
C TYR A 285 -1.09 1.02 -7.25
N VAL A 286 -0.93 2.31 -7.50
CA VAL A 286 -2.00 3.29 -7.72
C VAL A 286 -1.81 3.87 -9.11
N VAL A 287 -2.79 3.71 -9.98
CA VAL A 287 -2.74 4.27 -11.33
C VAL A 287 -3.07 5.76 -11.24
N PHE A 288 -2.06 6.60 -11.32
CA PHE A 288 -2.26 8.04 -11.27
C PHE A 288 -2.84 8.57 -12.57
N GLN A 289 -2.25 8.16 -13.71
CA GLN A 289 -2.77 8.53 -15.02
C GLN A 289 -2.43 7.47 -16.07
N GLY A 290 -3.15 7.53 -17.19
CA GLY A 290 -3.02 6.56 -18.28
C GLY A 290 -3.76 5.25 -18.02
N SER A 291 -3.55 4.27 -18.90
CA SER A 291 -4.24 2.98 -18.86
C SER A 291 -3.34 1.87 -19.41
N GLY A 292 -3.66 0.65 -19.01
CA GLY A 292 -2.88 -0.51 -19.43
C GLY A 292 -3.34 -1.78 -18.73
N ARG A 293 -2.40 -2.73 -18.66
CA ARG A 293 -2.61 -4.01 -17.99
C ARG A 293 -1.36 -4.47 -17.27
N SER A 294 -1.56 -5.27 -16.23
CA SER A 294 -0.51 -6.04 -15.58
C SER A 294 -0.83 -7.52 -15.68
N VAL A 295 0.17 -8.35 -15.90
CA VAL A 295 0.03 -9.80 -15.79
C VAL A 295 0.69 -10.20 -14.48
N ILE A 296 -0.08 -10.79 -13.57
CA ILE A 296 0.40 -11.24 -12.26
C ILE A 296 0.13 -12.74 -12.14
N ASN A 297 1.18 -13.56 -12.12
CA ASN A 297 1.09 -15.02 -12.12
C ASN A 297 0.16 -15.57 -13.22
N GLY A 298 0.29 -15.05 -14.44
CA GLY A 298 -0.51 -15.46 -15.60
C GLY A 298 -1.93 -14.87 -15.66
N VAL A 299 -2.38 -14.15 -14.64
CA VAL A 299 -3.68 -13.47 -14.63
C VAL A 299 -3.53 -12.03 -15.07
N ARG A 300 -4.32 -11.62 -16.06
CA ARG A 300 -4.35 -10.26 -16.59
C ARG A 300 -5.27 -9.35 -15.79
N PHE A 301 -4.76 -8.20 -15.39
CA PHE A 301 -5.46 -7.13 -14.67
C PHE A 301 -5.47 -5.88 -15.54
N GLU A 302 -6.65 -5.47 -16.03
CA GLU A 302 -6.83 -4.24 -16.80
C GLU A 302 -7.06 -3.06 -15.85
N TRP A 303 -6.29 -1.99 -16.02
CA TRP A 303 -6.36 -0.85 -15.13
C TRP A 303 -6.41 0.49 -15.89
N GLY A 304 -7.01 1.49 -15.25
CA GLY A 304 -7.13 2.89 -15.66
C GLY A 304 -6.92 3.84 -14.49
N PRO A 305 -7.04 5.17 -14.71
CA PRO A 305 -6.76 6.19 -13.70
C PRO A 305 -7.57 5.97 -12.41
N GLY A 306 -6.90 6.06 -11.26
CA GLY A 306 -7.48 5.86 -9.94
C GLY A 306 -7.58 4.40 -9.48
N ASP A 307 -7.44 3.43 -10.37
CA ASP A 307 -7.43 2.02 -10.01
C ASP A 307 -6.25 1.68 -9.10
N ILE A 308 -6.47 0.77 -8.15
CA ILE A 308 -5.44 0.33 -7.21
C ILE A 308 -5.33 -1.19 -7.28
N PHE A 309 -4.11 -1.72 -7.38
CA PHE A 309 -3.90 -3.16 -7.39
C PHE A 309 -2.70 -3.57 -6.54
N VAL A 310 -2.71 -4.81 -6.07
CA VAL A 310 -1.64 -5.39 -5.26
C VAL A 310 -1.00 -6.58 -5.96
N ALA A 311 0.32 -6.58 -5.99
CA ALA A 311 1.15 -7.73 -6.36
C ALA A 311 1.72 -8.36 -5.09
N PRO A 312 1.41 -9.65 -4.82
CA PRO A 312 1.92 -10.34 -3.64
C PRO A 312 3.40 -10.70 -3.77
N SER A 313 4.02 -11.02 -2.62
CA SER A 313 5.41 -11.48 -2.56
C SER A 313 5.67 -12.64 -3.54
N TRP A 314 6.77 -12.57 -4.26
CA TRP A 314 7.27 -13.57 -5.20
C TRP A 314 6.36 -13.85 -6.41
N ALA A 315 5.33 -13.04 -6.63
CA ALA A 315 4.52 -13.12 -7.84
C ALA A 315 5.34 -12.64 -9.05
N SER A 316 5.20 -13.34 -10.17
CA SER A 316 5.69 -12.87 -11.46
C SER A 316 4.83 -11.72 -11.94
N VAL A 317 5.44 -10.59 -12.27
CA VAL A 317 4.74 -9.35 -12.67
C VAL A 317 5.37 -8.77 -13.91
N ASP A 318 4.57 -8.43 -14.89
CA ASP A 318 4.92 -7.52 -15.99
C ASP A 318 3.78 -6.52 -16.23
N HIS A 319 4.12 -5.38 -16.83
CA HIS A 319 3.19 -4.29 -17.13
C HIS A 319 3.23 -3.96 -18.60
N GLU A 320 2.09 -3.57 -19.16
CA GLU A 320 1.97 -3.06 -20.52
C GLU A 320 1.00 -1.88 -20.52
N ALA A 321 1.45 -0.73 -21.00
CA ALA A 321 0.64 0.46 -21.10
C ALA A 321 -0.06 0.57 -22.45
N SER A 322 -1.36 0.86 -22.45
CA SER A 322 -2.13 1.16 -23.67
C SER A 322 -1.99 2.64 -24.06
N ALA A 323 -1.82 3.50 -23.08
CA ALA A 323 -1.46 4.91 -23.18
C ALA A 323 -0.34 5.19 -22.20
N ARG A 324 0.43 6.29 -22.38
CA ARG A 324 1.43 6.69 -21.37
C ARG A 324 0.78 6.65 -19.98
N ALA A 325 1.39 5.94 -19.08
CA ALA A 325 0.83 5.72 -17.75
C ALA A 325 1.85 6.00 -16.66
N ASP A 326 1.40 6.60 -15.57
CA ASP A 326 2.18 6.82 -14.36
C ASP A 326 1.54 6.02 -13.22
N LEU A 327 2.30 5.09 -12.66
CA LEU A 327 1.92 4.23 -11.55
C LEU A 327 2.72 4.66 -10.31
N PHE A 328 2.03 5.20 -9.31
CA PHE A 328 2.61 5.32 -7.98
C PHE A 328 2.60 3.95 -7.31
N ALA A 329 3.64 3.62 -6.54
CA ALA A 329 3.68 2.36 -5.81
C ALA A 329 4.28 2.52 -4.43
N ILE A 330 3.80 1.72 -3.48
CA ILE A 330 4.48 1.45 -2.22
C ILE A 330 4.90 -0.02 -2.17
N SER A 331 6.09 -0.28 -1.62
CA SER A 331 6.59 -1.66 -1.46
C SER A 331 7.35 -1.82 -0.14
N ASP A 332 7.23 -2.98 0.50
CA ASP A 332 7.92 -3.30 1.75
C ASP A 332 9.39 -3.67 1.56
N ARG A 333 9.96 -3.36 0.40
CA ARG A 333 11.38 -3.61 0.05
C ARG A 333 12.37 -3.15 1.12
N PRO A 334 12.29 -1.92 1.69
CA PRO A 334 13.28 -1.45 2.64
C PRO A 334 13.42 -2.31 3.90
N VAL A 335 12.31 -2.76 4.48
CA VAL A 335 12.36 -3.63 5.65
C VAL A 335 12.96 -5.01 5.30
N LEU A 336 12.63 -5.54 4.12
CA LEU A 336 13.21 -6.80 3.65
C LEU A 336 14.71 -6.67 3.35
N GLN A 337 15.16 -5.54 2.82
CA GLN A 337 16.58 -5.24 2.63
C GLN A 337 17.32 -5.13 3.97
N ALA A 338 16.75 -4.42 4.94
CA ALA A 338 17.32 -4.28 6.28
C ALA A 338 17.46 -5.63 7.01
N LEU A 339 16.55 -6.57 6.73
CA LEU A 339 16.57 -7.93 7.28
C LEU A 339 17.35 -8.94 6.41
N HIS A 340 17.96 -8.52 5.30
CA HIS A 340 18.65 -9.38 4.32
C HIS A 340 17.74 -10.46 3.69
N LEU A 341 16.44 -10.19 3.56
CA LEU A 341 15.43 -11.08 2.99
C LEU A 341 15.02 -10.70 1.56
N TYR A 342 15.47 -9.56 1.06
CA TYR A 342 15.12 -9.11 -0.28
C TYR A 342 15.81 -9.97 -1.36
N ARG A 343 14.99 -10.46 -2.29
CA ARG A 343 15.43 -11.16 -3.50
C ARG A 343 14.61 -10.67 -4.68
N GLU A 344 15.24 -10.55 -5.82
CA GLU A 344 14.61 -10.19 -7.10
C GLU A 344 15.17 -11.07 -8.21
N GLU A 345 14.30 -11.49 -9.12
CA GLU A 345 14.66 -12.24 -10.32
C GLU A 345 13.96 -11.63 -11.52
N GLU A 346 14.68 -11.52 -12.63
CA GLU A 346 14.12 -11.21 -13.94
C GLU A 346 14.02 -12.51 -14.74
N LEU A 347 12.83 -12.79 -15.28
CA LEU A 347 12.56 -14.01 -16.04
C LEU A 347 12.85 -13.76 -17.51
N GLU A 348 13.44 -14.74 -18.18
CA GLU A 348 13.81 -14.65 -19.60
C GLU A 348 12.58 -14.54 -20.52
N GLU A 349 11.47 -15.16 -20.12
CA GLU A 349 10.24 -15.22 -20.93
C GLU A 349 9.14 -14.34 -20.34
N CYS A 350 8.35 -13.73 -21.24
CA CYS A 350 7.11 -13.07 -20.83
C CYS A 350 6.07 -14.10 -20.38
N GLN A 351 5.23 -13.71 -19.42
CA GLN A 351 4.18 -14.60 -18.95
C GLN A 351 3.15 -14.91 -20.02
N GLU A 352 2.73 -16.18 -20.08
CA GLU A 352 1.51 -16.59 -20.79
C GLU A 352 0.29 -16.15 -19.97
N ILE A 353 -0.74 -15.66 -20.65
CA ILE A 353 -1.99 -15.24 -20.01
C ILE A 353 -2.91 -16.47 -19.91
N SER A 354 -3.11 -16.97 -18.72
CA SER A 354 -4.00 -18.10 -18.38
C SER A 354 -5.39 -17.68 -17.95
N GLY A 355 -5.60 -16.40 -17.59
CA GLY A 355 -6.87 -15.88 -17.14
C GLY A 355 -6.93 -14.34 -17.15
N THR A 356 -8.13 -13.81 -16.88
CA THR A 356 -8.35 -12.35 -16.71
C THR A 356 -9.04 -12.14 -15.38
N PHE A 357 -8.56 -11.19 -14.61
CA PHE A 357 -9.21 -10.78 -13.38
C PHE A 357 -10.56 -10.13 -13.70
N VAL A 358 -11.59 -10.58 -12.99
CA VAL A 358 -12.94 -10.01 -13.06
C VAL A 358 -13.21 -9.36 -11.71
N PRO A 359 -13.36 -8.03 -11.66
CA PRO A 359 -13.75 -7.34 -10.43
C PRO A 359 -15.05 -7.92 -9.88
N LEU A 360 -15.22 -7.93 -8.57
CA LEU A 360 -16.49 -8.28 -7.95
C LEU A 360 -17.54 -7.28 -8.46
N GLN A 361 -18.52 -7.75 -9.23
CA GLN A 361 -19.68 -6.92 -9.57
C GLN A 361 -20.42 -6.65 -8.28
N GLY A 362 -20.61 -5.36 -7.93
CA GLY A 362 -21.40 -4.98 -6.78
C GLY A 362 -22.75 -5.71 -6.83
N ALA A 363 -23.09 -6.41 -5.75
CA ALA A 363 -24.43 -6.97 -5.60
C ALA A 363 -25.41 -5.81 -5.71
N THR A 364 -26.12 -5.72 -6.83
CA THR A 364 -27.26 -4.82 -6.96
C THR A 364 -28.22 -5.22 -5.84
N SER A 365 -28.36 -4.38 -4.83
CA SER A 365 -29.34 -4.54 -3.76
C SER A 365 -30.72 -4.49 -4.39
N THR A 366 -31.23 -5.63 -4.77
CA THR A 366 -32.69 -5.83 -4.92
C THR A 366 -33.25 -5.97 -3.51
N ALA A 367 -33.35 -4.83 -2.81
CA ALA A 367 -34.23 -4.72 -1.67
C ALA A 367 -35.67 -4.65 -2.20
N ASP A 368 -36.21 -5.79 -2.57
CA ASP A 368 -37.65 -5.97 -2.73
C ASP A 368 -38.25 -6.07 -1.32
N ALA A 369 -38.73 -4.92 -0.86
CA ALA A 369 -39.47 -4.81 0.38
C ALA A 369 -40.85 -5.44 0.18
N THR A 370 -40.98 -6.73 0.41
CA THR A 370 -42.27 -7.32 0.72
C THR A 370 -42.65 -6.98 2.16
N ARG A 371 -43.48 -5.94 2.28
CA ARG A 371 -44.35 -5.78 3.45
C ARG A 371 -45.17 -7.05 3.58
N ASN A 372 -45.06 -7.69 4.71
CA ASN A 372 -46.15 -8.52 5.23
C ASN A 372 -46.50 -8.00 6.63
N GLU A 373 -47.69 -7.42 6.68
CA GLU A 373 -48.46 -7.19 7.87
C GLU A 373 -48.80 -8.55 8.53
N HIS A 374 -48.47 -8.70 9.79
CA HIS A 374 -49.35 -9.25 10.84
C HIS A 374 -48.67 -9.00 12.20
#